data_2bf9b2af5dad9e9ba46e00cacb455ba4
#
_entry.id   2bf9b2af5dad9e9ba46e00cacb455ba4
#
_cell.length_a   1.000
_cell.length_b   1.000
_cell.length_c   1.000
_cell.angle_alpha   90.00
_cell.angle_beta   90.00
_cell.angle_gamma   90.00
#
_symmetry.space_group_name_H-M   'P 1'
#
loop_
_entity.id
_entity.type
_entity.pdbx_description
1 polymer ?
#
loop_
_entity_poly.entity_id
_entity_poly.type
_entity_poly.pdbx_seq_one_letter_code
_entity_poly.pdbx_strand_id
1 'polypeptide(L)'
;PISHYMQHVGWDRLGRALVYSDIGMARDKSPEKNAEHCTQVLELLEPHLRPFPNDQYVWVVDFHKFGVADMSPKVAGACLGLFGRSYPERLGGMILVGAPVLFNGLYRAVCAFADPVTVRKVRFARAPDGGGGGKSWDSVMDELFDAETKAWLETEMRENRAAWRTRAKHKSWLAAAMLGDGTRHGWQHARD
;
A
#
# COMPACT_ATOMS: atom_id res chain seq x y z
N PRO A 1 2.20 15.82 -6.31
CA PRO A 1 0.99 15.99 -5.52
C PRO A 1 0.77 14.75 -4.67
N ILE A 2 0.41 14.93 -3.41
CA ILE A 2 0.24 13.85 -2.45
C ILE A 2 -1.24 13.61 -2.28
N SER A 3 -1.74 12.45 -2.79
CA SER A 3 -3.14 12.09 -2.66
C SER A 3 -3.42 11.35 -1.35
N HIS A 4 -2.56 10.39 -0.98
CA HIS A 4 -2.71 9.57 0.21
C HIS A 4 -1.35 9.21 0.81
N TYR A 5 -1.35 8.54 1.96
CA TYR A 5 -0.12 8.04 2.57
C TYR A 5 0.35 6.78 1.83
N MET A 6 1.49 6.85 1.16
CA MET A 6 2.10 5.76 0.42
C MET A 6 3.61 5.90 0.41
N GLN A 7 4.36 4.84 0.73
CA GLN A 7 5.81 4.87 0.79
C GLN A 7 6.47 3.50 0.81
N HIS A 8 7.75 3.47 0.42
CA HIS A 8 8.61 2.32 0.61
C HIS A 8 9.00 2.18 2.08
N VAL A 9 8.86 0.97 2.64
CA VAL A 9 9.09 0.71 4.07
C VAL A 9 10.00 -0.48 4.37
N GLY A 10 10.61 -1.08 3.37
CA GLY A 10 11.50 -2.21 3.51
C GLY A 10 11.34 -3.26 2.42
N TRP A 11 11.56 -4.51 2.75
CA TRP A 11 11.49 -5.63 1.83
C TRP A 11 10.73 -6.81 2.43
N ASP A 12 10.18 -7.65 1.56
CA ASP A 12 9.62 -8.93 1.97
C ASP A 12 10.71 -10.01 2.10
N ARG A 13 10.31 -11.23 2.49
CA ARG A 13 11.24 -12.37 2.65
C ARG A 13 11.97 -12.76 1.37
N LEU A 14 11.41 -12.47 0.21
CA LEU A 14 12.04 -12.72 -1.10
C LEU A 14 12.92 -11.55 -1.55
N GLY A 15 13.00 -10.47 -0.78
CA GLY A 15 13.78 -9.28 -1.11
C GLY A 15 13.10 -8.33 -2.10
N ARG A 16 11.80 -8.48 -2.32
CA ARG A 16 10.99 -7.53 -3.11
C ARG A 16 10.67 -6.30 -2.27
N ALA A 17 10.64 -5.14 -2.90
CA ALA A 17 10.39 -3.88 -2.19
C ALA A 17 8.97 -3.84 -1.60
N LEU A 18 8.86 -3.52 -0.31
CA LEU A 18 7.59 -3.36 0.37
C LEU A 18 7.12 -1.90 0.31
N VAL A 19 5.98 -1.68 -0.30
CA VAL A 19 5.26 -0.40 -0.29
C VAL A 19 4.07 -0.51 0.66
N TYR A 20 3.93 0.45 1.56
CA TYR A 20 2.78 0.56 2.44
C TYR A 20 1.98 1.82 2.11
N SER A 21 0.66 1.71 2.08
CA SER A 21 -0.25 2.85 1.94
C SER A 21 -1.45 2.75 2.89
N ASP A 22 -1.87 3.91 3.42
CA ASP A 22 -3.12 4.06 4.17
C ASP A 22 -4.05 4.97 3.37
N ILE A 23 -5.08 4.36 2.77
CA ILE A 23 -6.03 5.08 1.91
C ILE A 23 -7.04 5.91 2.72
N GLY A 24 -7.23 5.62 4.01
CA GLY A 24 -8.03 6.43 4.91
C GLY A 24 -7.42 7.80 5.20
N MET A 25 -6.12 7.96 4.95
CA MET A 25 -5.40 9.23 5.04
C MET A 25 -5.42 10.03 3.73
N ALA A 26 -6.21 9.62 2.73
CA ALA A 26 -6.30 10.30 1.46
C ALA A 26 -6.83 11.73 1.61
N ARG A 27 -6.10 12.70 1.01
CA ARG A 27 -6.49 14.11 0.94
C ARG A 27 -7.19 14.45 -0.37
N ASP A 28 -6.77 13.82 -1.45
CA ASP A 28 -7.39 13.94 -2.76
C ASP A 28 -7.77 12.53 -3.25
N LYS A 29 -9.04 12.35 -3.51
CA LYS A 29 -9.62 11.06 -3.94
C LYS A 29 -9.87 11.00 -5.44
N SER A 30 -9.39 12.01 -6.21
CA SER A 30 -9.51 11.98 -7.67
C SER A 30 -8.64 10.85 -8.25
N PRO A 31 -9.14 10.12 -9.27
CA PRO A 31 -8.38 9.04 -9.92
C PRO A 31 -7.04 9.53 -10.47
N GLU A 32 -7.02 10.72 -11.06
CA GLU A 32 -5.86 11.32 -11.69
C GLU A 32 -4.76 11.62 -10.68
N LYS A 33 -5.11 12.28 -9.56
CA LYS A 33 -4.15 12.61 -8.49
C LYS A 33 -3.67 11.37 -7.74
N ASN A 34 -4.53 10.37 -7.60
CA ASN A 34 -4.14 9.10 -7.03
C ASN A 34 -3.11 8.39 -7.91
N ALA A 35 -3.38 8.26 -9.21
CA ALA A 35 -2.46 7.65 -10.15
C ALA A 35 -1.12 8.40 -10.24
N GLU A 36 -1.16 9.73 -10.32
CA GLU A 36 0.04 10.58 -10.34
C GLU A 36 0.92 10.36 -9.09
N HIS A 37 0.29 10.31 -7.89
CA HIS A 37 1.02 10.06 -6.65
C HIS A 37 1.61 8.64 -6.61
N CYS A 38 0.85 7.61 -6.98
CA CYS A 38 1.37 6.25 -7.08
C CYS A 38 2.57 6.18 -8.03
N THR A 39 2.47 6.81 -9.20
CA THR A 39 3.58 6.90 -10.16
C THR A 39 4.81 7.53 -9.51
N GLN A 40 4.68 8.68 -8.85
CA GLN A 40 5.81 9.35 -8.19
C GLN A 40 6.51 8.45 -7.17
N VAL A 41 5.75 7.74 -6.33
CA VAL A 41 6.33 6.83 -5.33
C VAL A 41 7.05 5.65 -6.00
N LEU A 42 6.48 5.08 -7.05
CA LEU A 42 7.08 3.97 -7.78
C LEU A 42 8.35 4.39 -8.54
N GLU A 43 8.34 5.56 -9.20
CA GLU A 43 9.53 6.12 -9.87
C GLU A 43 10.68 6.40 -8.89
N LEU A 44 10.38 6.90 -7.70
CA LEU A 44 11.39 7.10 -6.64
C LEU A 44 11.94 5.76 -6.13
N LEU A 45 11.18 4.69 -6.20
CA LEU A 45 11.58 3.37 -5.75
C LEU A 45 12.39 2.59 -6.80
N GLU A 46 12.15 2.80 -8.10
CA GLU A 46 12.80 2.05 -9.18
C GLU A 46 14.34 1.92 -9.04
N PRO A 47 15.11 2.99 -8.74
CA PRO A 47 16.56 2.90 -8.58
C PRO A 47 17.02 2.04 -7.39
N HIS A 48 16.12 1.76 -6.45
CA HIS A 48 16.40 1.01 -5.23
C HIS A 48 15.92 -0.44 -5.28
N LEU A 49 15.27 -0.85 -6.39
CA LEU A 49 14.86 -2.23 -6.58
C LEU A 49 16.07 -3.15 -6.67
N ARG A 50 15.94 -4.35 -6.13
CA ARG A 50 16.95 -5.39 -6.29
C ARG A 50 16.93 -5.91 -7.72
N PRO A 51 18.06 -6.50 -8.19
CA PRO A 51 18.07 -7.14 -9.51
C PRO A 51 17.06 -8.30 -9.61
N PHE A 52 16.66 -8.61 -10.84
CA PHE A 52 15.86 -9.80 -11.15
C PHE A 52 16.39 -11.04 -10.39
N PRO A 53 15.54 -11.89 -9.81
CA PRO A 53 14.07 -11.92 -9.91
C PRO A 53 13.34 -11.12 -8.81
N ASN A 54 14.02 -10.27 -8.05
CA ASN A 54 13.48 -9.56 -6.89
C ASN A 54 13.17 -8.08 -7.19
N ASP A 55 13.06 -7.73 -8.46
CA ASP A 55 12.79 -6.39 -9.00
C ASP A 55 11.30 -6.01 -9.00
N GLN A 56 10.57 -6.55 -8.01
CA GLN A 56 9.12 -6.35 -7.86
C GLN A 56 8.79 -5.60 -6.57
N TYR A 57 7.56 -5.05 -6.53
CA TYR A 57 6.98 -4.50 -5.31
C TYR A 57 5.98 -5.48 -4.69
N VAL A 58 5.92 -5.50 -3.37
CA VAL A 58 4.77 -5.99 -2.61
C VAL A 58 4.08 -4.78 -2.00
N TRP A 59 2.81 -4.59 -2.31
CA TRP A 59 2.06 -3.43 -1.85
C TRP A 59 1.03 -3.81 -0.79
N VAL A 60 1.22 -3.30 0.43
CA VAL A 60 0.25 -3.43 1.54
C VAL A 60 -0.61 -2.17 1.57
N VAL A 61 -1.91 -2.35 1.35
CA VAL A 61 -2.92 -1.28 1.31
C VAL A 61 -3.81 -1.39 2.54
N ASP A 62 -3.69 -0.44 3.47
CA ASP A 62 -4.55 -0.35 4.66
C ASP A 62 -5.85 0.40 4.34
N PHE A 63 -6.97 -0.29 4.53
CA PHE A 63 -8.33 0.24 4.32
C PHE A 63 -8.89 0.93 5.56
N HIS A 64 -8.03 1.42 6.45
CA HIS A 64 -8.48 2.18 7.63
C HIS A 64 -9.40 3.34 7.23
N LYS A 65 -10.56 3.45 7.91
CA LYS A 65 -11.59 4.48 7.62
C LYS A 65 -12.16 4.48 6.20
N PHE A 66 -11.86 3.48 5.38
CA PHE A 66 -12.44 3.36 4.05
C PHE A 66 -13.91 2.91 4.15
N GLY A 67 -14.80 3.73 3.63
CA GLY A 67 -16.23 3.48 3.65
C GLY A 67 -16.86 3.39 2.26
N VAL A 68 -18.17 3.24 2.21
CA VAL A 68 -18.94 3.14 0.96
C VAL A 68 -18.74 4.39 0.09
N ALA A 69 -18.64 5.56 0.70
CA ALA A 69 -18.41 6.84 0.00
C ALA A 69 -17.04 6.90 -0.72
N ASP A 70 -16.08 6.05 -0.32
CA ASP A 70 -14.74 5.99 -0.89
C ASP A 70 -14.64 4.98 -2.04
N MET A 71 -15.68 4.18 -2.26
CA MET A 71 -15.71 3.15 -3.30
C MET A 71 -15.84 3.78 -4.70
N SER A 72 -14.72 3.87 -5.41
CA SER A 72 -14.66 4.39 -6.78
C SER A 72 -14.12 3.34 -7.74
N PRO A 73 -14.95 2.83 -8.67
CA PRO A 73 -14.46 1.94 -9.73
C PRO A 73 -13.38 2.58 -10.59
N LYS A 74 -13.43 3.90 -10.77
CA LYS A 74 -12.43 4.66 -11.54
C LYS A 74 -11.07 4.66 -10.85
N VAL A 75 -11.03 4.90 -9.53
CA VAL A 75 -9.77 4.84 -8.75
C VAL A 75 -9.21 3.42 -8.74
N ALA A 76 -10.04 2.42 -8.46
CA ALA A 76 -9.61 1.02 -8.44
C ALA A 76 -9.10 0.56 -9.82
N GLY A 77 -9.78 0.93 -10.91
CA GLY A 77 -9.35 0.66 -12.28
C GLY A 77 -8.05 1.36 -12.65
N ALA A 78 -7.87 2.62 -12.22
CA ALA A 78 -6.63 3.37 -12.43
C ALA A 78 -5.44 2.70 -11.71
N CYS A 79 -5.61 2.29 -10.47
CA CYS A 79 -4.58 1.59 -9.70
C CYS A 79 -4.17 0.25 -10.34
N LEU A 80 -5.14 -0.58 -10.75
CA LEU A 80 -4.84 -1.85 -11.42
C LEU A 80 -4.22 -1.63 -12.82
N GLY A 81 -4.70 -0.63 -13.56
CA GLY A 81 -4.17 -0.26 -14.86
C GLY A 81 -2.75 0.29 -14.81
N LEU A 82 -2.35 0.89 -13.68
CA LEU A 82 -0.99 1.38 -13.49
C LEU A 82 0.02 0.25 -13.64
N PHE A 83 -0.18 -0.86 -12.92
CA PHE A 83 0.72 -2.02 -13.00
C PHE A 83 0.66 -2.74 -14.35
N GLY A 84 -0.49 -2.83 -14.97
CA GLY A 84 -0.62 -3.50 -16.27
C GLY A 84 -0.02 -2.73 -17.42
N ARG A 85 0.00 -1.39 -17.37
CA ARG A 85 0.43 -0.54 -18.48
C ARG A 85 1.77 0.15 -18.26
N SER A 86 1.97 0.70 -17.08
CA SER A 86 3.15 1.53 -16.79
C SER A 86 4.27 0.75 -16.09
N TYR A 87 3.92 -0.27 -15.32
CA TYR A 87 4.87 -1.10 -14.57
C TYR A 87 4.61 -2.60 -14.80
N PRO A 88 4.69 -3.08 -16.09
CA PRO A 88 4.47 -4.49 -16.39
C PRO A 88 5.46 -5.35 -15.60
N GLU A 89 4.96 -6.49 -15.07
CA GLU A 89 5.71 -7.46 -14.24
C GLU A 89 6.29 -6.95 -12.91
N ARG A 90 6.15 -5.65 -12.59
CA ARG A 90 6.68 -5.04 -11.35
C ARG A 90 5.85 -5.37 -10.11
N LEU A 91 4.56 -5.67 -10.24
CA LEU A 91 3.74 -6.08 -9.11
C LEU A 91 4.05 -7.53 -8.73
N GLY A 92 4.68 -7.74 -7.58
CA GLY A 92 4.92 -9.07 -6.98
C GLY A 92 3.77 -9.57 -6.12
N GLY A 93 3.03 -8.65 -5.48
CA GLY A 93 1.84 -8.95 -4.68
C GLY A 93 1.17 -7.67 -4.18
N MET A 94 -0.14 -7.75 -3.93
CA MET A 94 -0.93 -6.67 -3.32
C MET A 94 -1.77 -7.25 -2.20
N ILE A 95 -1.62 -6.72 -0.99
CA ILE A 95 -2.33 -7.17 0.20
C ILE A 95 -3.30 -6.07 0.63
N LEU A 96 -4.60 -6.34 0.52
CA LEU A 96 -5.67 -5.43 0.92
C LEU A 96 -6.06 -5.74 2.37
N VAL A 97 -5.63 -4.89 3.31
CA VAL A 97 -5.78 -5.09 4.74
C VAL A 97 -7.03 -4.37 5.26
N GLY A 98 -7.89 -5.10 5.94
CA GLY A 98 -9.09 -4.54 6.57
C GLY A 98 -10.15 -4.04 5.57
N ALA A 99 -10.09 -4.48 4.30
CA ALA A 99 -11.06 -4.08 3.30
C ALA A 99 -12.49 -4.49 3.72
N PRO A 100 -13.48 -3.58 3.67
CA PRO A 100 -14.87 -3.92 3.99
C PRO A 100 -15.38 -5.06 3.11
N VAL A 101 -16.22 -5.94 3.65
CA VAL A 101 -16.79 -7.08 2.89
C VAL A 101 -17.51 -6.60 1.61
N LEU A 102 -18.15 -5.44 1.69
CA LEU A 102 -18.82 -4.82 0.54
C LEU A 102 -17.84 -4.44 -0.60
N PHE A 103 -16.56 -4.21 -0.29
CA PHE A 103 -15.52 -3.96 -1.29
C PHE A 103 -15.31 -5.14 -2.26
N ASN A 104 -15.64 -6.36 -1.86
CA ASN A 104 -15.56 -7.55 -2.73
C ASN A 104 -16.39 -7.41 -4.01
N GLY A 105 -17.54 -6.75 -3.95
CA GLY A 105 -18.37 -6.48 -5.13
C GLY A 105 -17.69 -5.54 -6.11
N LEU A 106 -17.14 -4.43 -5.61
CA LEU A 106 -16.35 -3.48 -6.40
C LEU A 106 -15.11 -4.16 -7.00
N TYR A 107 -14.39 -4.91 -6.19
CA TYR A 107 -13.19 -5.62 -6.63
C TYR A 107 -13.49 -6.58 -7.78
N ARG A 108 -14.55 -7.42 -7.67
CA ARG A 108 -14.95 -8.34 -8.74
C ARG A 108 -15.32 -7.61 -10.04
N ALA A 109 -16.03 -6.49 -9.93
CA ALA A 109 -16.40 -5.69 -11.09
C ALA A 109 -15.17 -5.12 -11.82
N VAL A 110 -14.15 -4.67 -11.08
CA VAL A 110 -12.91 -4.15 -11.65
C VAL A 110 -12.03 -5.27 -12.20
N CYS A 111 -11.96 -6.42 -11.53
CA CYS A 111 -11.19 -7.58 -11.99
C CYS A 111 -11.68 -8.15 -13.32
N ALA A 112 -12.94 -7.94 -13.68
CA ALA A 112 -13.45 -8.36 -15.00
C ALA A 112 -12.73 -7.67 -16.18
N PHE A 113 -12.08 -6.54 -15.94
CA PHE A 113 -11.35 -5.75 -16.94
C PHE A 113 -9.84 -5.72 -16.69
N ALA A 114 -9.34 -6.37 -15.64
CA ALA A 114 -7.94 -6.40 -15.28
C ALA A 114 -7.25 -7.66 -15.83
N ASP A 115 -5.92 -7.57 -16.00
CA ASP A 115 -5.11 -8.72 -16.37
C ASP A 115 -5.24 -9.85 -15.31
N PRO A 116 -5.56 -11.09 -15.71
CA PRO A 116 -5.71 -12.22 -14.79
C PRO A 116 -4.46 -12.52 -13.95
N VAL A 117 -3.26 -12.23 -14.46
CA VAL A 117 -2.00 -12.41 -13.70
C VAL A 117 -1.94 -11.43 -12.54
N THR A 118 -2.28 -10.17 -12.80
CA THR A 118 -2.37 -9.11 -11.78
C THR A 118 -3.42 -9.43 -10.72
N VAL A 119 -4.60 -9.90 -11.14
CA VAL A 119 -5.69 -10.28 -10.22
C VAL A 119 -5.26 -11.39 -9.25
N ARG A 120 -4.53 -12.39 -9.72
CA ARG A 120 -4.04 -13.49 -8.86
C ARG A 120 -3.01 -13.05 -7.82
N LYS A 121 -2.37 -11.91 -8.01
CA LYS A 121 -1.40 -11.34 -7.07
C LYS A 121 -2.07 -10.59 -5.90
N VAL A 122 -3.39 -10.37 -5.96
CA VAL A 122 -4.14 -9.65 -4.92
C VAL A 122 -4.64 -10.62 -3.85
N ARG A 123 -4.37 -10.27 -2.59
CA ARG A 123 -4.82 -11.03 -1.40
C ARG A 123 -5.59 -10.12 -0.46
N PHE A 124 -6.54 -10.69 0.26
CA PHE A 124 -7.27 -10.01 1.32
C PHE A 124 -6.80 -10.52 2.68
N ALA A 125 -6.46 -9.60 3.57
CA ALA A 125 -6.12 -9.88 4.95
C ALA A 125 -7.03 -9.07 5.89
N ARG A 126 -7.39 -9.67 7.04
CA ARG A 126 -8.00 -8.90 8.12
C ARG A 126 -6.98 -7.91 8.67
N ALA A 127 -7.44 -6.80 9.22
CA ALA A 127 -6.58 -5.89 9.96
C ALA A 127 -6.08 -6.55 11.26
N PRO A 128 -4.99 -6.04 11.88
CA PRO A 128 -4.48 -6.60 13.15
C PRO A 128 -5.51 -6.64 14.28
N ASP A 129 -6.48 -5.71 14.26
CA ASP A 129 -7.61 -5.65 15.20
C ASP A 129 -8.78 -6.57 14.83
N GLY A 130 -8.64 -7.39 13.78
CA GLY A 130 -9.64 -8.32 13.28
C GLY A 130 -10.64 -7.72 12.29
N GLY A 131 -10.54 -6.43 11.97
CA GLY A 131 -11.45 -5.75 11.03
C GLY A 131 -11.30 -6.22 9.58
N GLY A 132 -12.39 -6.09 8.82
CA GLY A 132 -12.44 -6.41 7.40
C GLY A 132 -12.57 -7.89 7.06
N GLY A 133 -12.52 -8.21 5.77
CA GLY A 133 -12.61 -9.56 5.23
C GLY A 133 -11.25 -10.13 4.84
N GLY A 134 -11.18 -11.46 4.65
CA GLY A 134 -9.99 -12.14 4.19
C GLY A 134 -9.41 -13.16 5.16
N LYS A 135 -8.18 -13.62 4.89
CA LYS A 135 -7.41 -14.48 5.77
C LYS A 135 -6.98 -13.74 7.05
N SER A 136 -6.57 -14.46 8.09
CA SER A 136 -6.04 -13.82 9.30
C SER A 136 -4.81 -12.99 8.98
N TRP A 137 -4.61 -11.90 9.72
CA TRP A 137 -3.41 -11.05 9.63
C TRP A 137 -2.13 -11.88 9.70
N ASP A 138 -2.00 -12.68 10.77
CA ASP A 138 -0.81 -13.49 10.99
C ASP A 138 -0.53 -14.45 9.83
N SER A 139 -1.56 -15.15 9.33
CA SER A 139 -1.39 -16.10 8.23
C SER A 139 -0.81 -15.47 6.96
N VAL A 140 -1.17 -14.21 6.66
CA VAL A 140 -0.68 -13.53 5.45
C VAL A 140 0.68 -12.88 5.70
N MET A 141 0.85 -12.23 6.85
CA MET A 141 2.07 -11.48 7.15
C MET A 141 3.26 -12.39 7.44
N ASP A 142 3.05 -13.48 8.18
CA ASP A 142 4.12 -14.45 8.49
C ASP A 142 4.63 -15.20 7.25
N GLU A 143 3.79 -15.36 6.21
CA GLU A 143 4.21 -15.91 4.93
C GLU A 143 5.16 -14.95 4.18
N LEU A 144 4.89 -13.65 4.25
CA LEU A 144 5.54 -12.65 3.39
C LEU A 144 6.68 -11.89 4.08
N PHE A 145 6.59 -11.65 5.38
CA PHE A 145 7.46 -10.74 6.09
C PHE A 145 8.13 -11.39 7.30
N ASP A 146 9.29 -10.87 7.67
CA ASP A 146 9.93 -11.20 8.93
C ASP A 146 9.17 -10.56 10.12
N ALA A 147 9.51 -11.00 11.34
CA ALA A 147 8.85 -10.54 12.55
C ALA A 147 9.00 -9.03 12.77
N GLU A 148 10.14 -8.47 12.40
CA GLU A 148 10.43 -7.03 12.54
C GLU A 148 9.56 -6.20 11.61
N THR A 149 9.48 -6.57 10.34
CA THR A 149 8.63 -5.89 9.33
C THR A 149 7.16 -5.99 9.70
N LYS A 150 6.70 -7.17 10.14
CA LYS A 150 5.33 -7.37 10.62
C LYS A 150 5.01 -6.47 11.81
N ALA A 151 5.87 -6.44 12.84
CA ALA A 151 5.69 -5.60 14.03
C ALA A 151 5.70 -4.09 13.68
N TRP A 152 6.53 -3.70 12.70
CA TRP A 152 6.53 -2.35 12.19
C TRP A 152 5.18 -1.99 11.54
N LEU A 153 4.66 -2.85 10.65
CA LEU A 153 3.36 -2.64 10.00
C LEU A 153 2.23 -2.52 11.01
N GLU A 154 2.20 -3.39 12.03
CA GLU A 154 1.20 -3.34 13.11
C GLU A 154 1.26 -2.04 13.90
N THR A 155 2.47 -1.58 14.21
CA THR A 155 2.69 -0.33 14.93
C THR A 155 2.25 0.85 14.08
N GLU A 156 2.63 0.88 12.81
CA GLU A 156 2.27 1.93 11.86
C GLU A 156 0.75 2.03 11.68
N MET A 157 0.08 0.91 11.45
CA MET A 157 -1.37 0.85 11.34
C MET A 157 -2.08 1.33 12.61
N ARG A 158 -1.60 0.93 13.79
CA ARG A 158 -2.13 1.38 15.08
C ARG A 158 -1.96 2.89 15.26
N GLU A 159 -0.80 3.42 14.90
CA GLU A 159 -0.53 4.85 14.99
C GLU A 159 -1.38 5.68 14.02
N ASN A 160 -1.58 5.20 12.81
CA ASN A 160 -2.42 5.87 11.80
C ASN A 160 -3.90 5.94 12.23
N ARG A 161 -4.35 5.05 13.13
CA ARG A 161 -5.69 5.09 13.73
C ARG A 161 -5.82 6.14 14.83
N ALA A 162 -4.73 6.67 15.36
CA ALA A 162 -4.74 7.71 16.38
C ALA A 162 -4.84 9.11 15.75
N ALA A 163 -5.95 9.80 15.98
CA ALA A 163 -6.29 11.06 15.28
C ALA A 163 -5.23 12.19 15.40
N TRP A 164 -4.51 12.29 16.52
CA TRP A 164 -3.50 13.32 16.73
C TRP A 164 -2.19 13.03 16.00
N ARG A 165 -1.83 11.77 15.84
CA ARG A 165 -0.61 11.34 15.13
C ARG A 165 -0.77 11.50 13.61
N THR A 166 -1.97 11.34 13.08
CA THR A 166 -2.27 11.56 11.65
C THR A 166 -1.84 12.93 11.16
N ARG A 167 -2.06 14.00 11.97
CA ARG A 167 -1.65 15.37 11.61
C ARG A 167 -0.13 15.58 11.63
N ALA A 168 0.55 15.00 12.62
CA ALA A 168 2.00 15.09 12.73
C ALA A 168 2.67 14.30 11.58
N LYS A 169 2.20 13.11 11.28
CA LYS A 169 2.70 12.29 10.17
C LYS A 169 2.54 12.93 8.81
N HIS A 170 1.45 13.65 8.56
CA HIS A 170 1.27 14.39 7.31
C HIS A 170 2.36 15.44 7.05
N LYS A 171 2.95 16.00 8.11
CA LYS A 171 4.06 16.99 7.98
C LYS A 171 5.41 16.31 7.81
N SER A 172 5.72 15.31 8.62
CA SER A 172 7.00 14.58 8.57
C SER A 172 7.14 13.76 7.29
N TRP A 173 6.03 13.16 6.84
CA TRP A 173 5.97 12.37 5.62
C TRP A 173 6.22 13.20 4.35
N LEU A 174 5.67 14.41 4.27
CA LEU A 174 6.00 15.38 3.21
C LEU A 174 7.51 15.66 3.15
N ALA A 175 8.13 15.86 4.30
CA ALA A 175 9.56 16.13 4.38
C ALA A 175 10.38 14.90 3.94
N ALA A 176 10.03 13.69 4.37
CA ALA A 176 10.75 12.47 4.03
C ALA A 176 10.59 12.08 2.55
N ALA A 177 9.40 12.23 1.96
CA ALA A 177 9.17 12.02 0.54
C ALA A 177 9.98 12.99 -0.34
N MET A 178 10.28 14.17 0.19
CA MET A 178 11.13 15.16 -0.49
C MET A 178 12.65 14.90 -0.33
N LEU A 179 13.06 14.15 0.71
CA LEU A 179 14.48 13.89 1.00
C LEU A 179 15.04 12.63 0.32
N GLY A 180 14.20 11.82 -0.29
CA GLY A 180 14.59 10.80 -1.27
C GLY A 180 15.39 9.61 -0.75
N ASP A 181 15.42 9.40 0.56
CA ASP A 181 16.14 8.25 1.11
C ASP A 181 15.20 7.10 1.50
N GLY A 182 14.71 6.33 0.61
CA GLY A 182 13.78 5.21 0.83
C GLY A 182 14.24 4.11 1.79
N THR A 183 15.09 4.42 2.79
CA THR A 183 15.54 3.48 3.81
C THR A 183 14.64 3.51 5.04
N ARG A 184 14.50 2.36 5.75
CA ARG A 184 13.85 2.28 7.06
C ARG A 184 14.35 3.34 8.05
N HIS A 185 15.61 3.75 7.93
CA HIS A 185 16.27 4.71 8.80
C HIS A 185 15.79 6.14 8.61
N GLY A 186 15.45 6.58 7.40
CA GLY A 186 14.87 7.90 7.14
C GLY A 186 13.54 8.13 7.85
N TRP A 187 12.84 7.04 8.22
CA TRP A 187 11.57 7.09 8.93
C TRP A 187 11.70 7.05 10.45
N GLN A 188 12.75 6.45 10.99
CA GLN A 188 13.01 6.44 12.43
C GLN A 188 13.40 7.85 12.93
N HIS A 189 14.15 8.62 12.14
CA HIS A 189 14.50 10.00 12.49
C HIS A 189 13.34 11.00 12.42
N ALA A 190 12.23 10.66 11.77
CA ALA A 190 11.02 11.48 11.79
C ALA A 190 10.12 11.22 13.01
N ARG A 191 10.53 10.34 13.93
CA ARG A 191 9.81 10.01 15.18
C ARG A 191 10.38 10.68 16.43
N ASP A 192 11.62 11.20 16.36
CA ASP A 192 12.30 11.96 17.40
C ASP A 192 12.10 13.46 17.17
#